data_ae358aaef2ed6e21e22ead9cc6068747
#
_entry.id   ae358aaef2ed6e21e22ead9cc6068747
#
_cell.length_a   1.000
_cell.length_b   1.000
_cell.length_c   1.000
_cell.angle_alpha   90.00
_cell.angle_beta   90.00
_cell.angle_gamma   90.00
#
_symmetry.space_group_name_H-M   'P 1'
#
loop_
_entity.id
_entity.type
_entity.pdbx_description
1 polymer ?
#
loop_
_entity_poly.entity_id
_entity_poly.type
_entity_poly.pdbx_seq_one_letter_code
_entity_poly.pdbx_strand_id
1 'polypeptide(L)'
;MKKHVYILGIMVLLVQNSIVNASYKIAIVNVANIFQQSSQREEIIKQLEYEFKDRAAELEMMEHDLQIKMQTLQRDGATMQESDRKELEKSLIAQRELFSNKAKIFQQENHSRQTEERDKILDIIYGAVKDLSKKENYDMVIDSSAVIYSNSRVKDITDSVTKKVG
;
A
#
# COMPACT_ATOMS: atom_id res chain seq x y z
N MET A 1 -52.33 47.86 -64.79
CA MET A 1 -51.39 46.72 -64.95
C MET A 1 -50.36 46.84 -63.81
N LYS A 2 -50.56 46.08 -62.72
CA LYS A 2 -49.74 46.15 -61.51
C LYS A 2 -48.86 44.87 -61.49
N LYS A 3 -47.51 45.07 -61.58
CA LYS A 3 -46.57 43.97 -61.49
C LYS A 3 -46.19 43.72 -60.00
N HIS A 4 -46.58 42.58 -59.47
CA HIS A 4 -46.17 42.14 -58.16
C HIS A 4 -44.78 41.49 -58.22
N VAL A 5 -43.79 42.11 -57.60
CA VAL A 5 -42.44 41.57 -57.41
C VAL A 5 -42.45 40.81 -56.08
N TYR A 6 -42.37 39.46 -56.15
CA TYR A 6 -42.17 38.63 -54.99
C TYR A 6 -40.68 38.58 -54.59
N ILE A 7 -40.33 39.23 -53.50
CA ILE A 7 -39.01 39.13 -52.90
C ILE A 7 -38.98 37.85 -52.03
N LEU A 8 -38.37 36.84 -52.57
CA LEU A 8 -38.13 35.57 -51.84
C LEU A 8 -36.93 35.78 -50.89
N GLY A 9 -37.23 36.02 -49.59
CA GLY A 9 -36.18 36.13 -48.57
C GLY A 9 -35.59 34.75 -48.27
N ILE A 10 -34.39 34.49 -48.72
CA ILE A 10 -33.63 33.31 -48.31
C ILE A 10 -33.08 33.57 -46.93
N MET A 11 -33.74 32.98 -45.90
CA MET A 11 -33.26 32.97 -44.52
C MET A 11 -32.19 31.90 -44.41
N VAL A 12 -30.93 32.30 -44.55
CA VAL A 12 -29.77 31.42 -44.30
C VAL A 12 -29.66 31.24 -42.80
N LEU A 13 -30.13 30.10 -42.29
CA LEU A 13 -29.87 29.61 -40.94
C LEU A 13 -28.39 29.24 -40.84
N LEU A 14 -27.57 30.14 -40.30
CA LEU A 14 -26.18 29.87 -39.88
C LEU A 14 -26.27 28.93 -38.64
N VAL A 15 -26.22 27.62 -38.89
CA VAL A 15 -26.00 26.62 -37.86
C VAL A 15 -24.52 26.78 -37.42
N GLN A 16 -24.30 27.53 -36.36
CA GLN A 16 -23.02 27.59 -35.70
C GLN A 16 -22.76 26.23 -35.08
N ASN A 17 -22.02 25.37 -35.75
CA ASN A 17 -21.45 24.18 -35.16
C ASN A 17 -20.40 24.63 -34.12
N SER A 18 -20.85 24.87 -32.89
CA SER A 18 -19.95 24.99 -31.75
C SER A 18 -19.26 23.65 -31.57
N ILE A 19 -18.04 23.52 -32.10
CA ILE A 19 -17.14 22.40 -31.75
C ILE A 19 -16.86 22.58 -30.26
N VAL A 20 -17.61 21.90 -29.43
CA VAL A 20 -17.30 21.74 -28.01
C VAL A 20 -16.03 20.92 -27.97
N ASN A 21 -14.87 21.59 -27.94
CA ASN A 21 -13.62 20.96 -27.57
C ASN A 21 -13.76 20.53 -26.11
N ALA A 22 -14.23 19.33 -25.90
CA ALA A 22 -14.25 18.70 -24.59
C ALA A 22 -12.76 18.50 -24.17
N SER A 23 -12.19 19.51 -23.54
CA SER A 23 -10.85 19.41 -22.96
C SER A 23 -10.98 18.62 -21.67
N TYR A 24 -10.56 17.36 -21.68
CA TYR A 24 -10.51 16.55 -20.46
C TYR A 24 -9.56 17.19 -19.45
N LYS A 25 -10.05 17.34 -18.22
CA LYS A 25 -9.28 17.88 -17.10
C LYS A 25 -8.62 16.71 -16.37
N ILE A 26 -7.33 16.52 -16.66
CA ILE A 26 -6.53 15.42 -16.08
C ILE A 26 -5.60 15.99 -15.01
N ALA A 27 -5.44 15.24 -13.91
CA ALA A 27 -4.45 15.52 -12.89
C ALA A 27 -3.56 14.29 -12.65
N ILE A 28 -2.42 14.52 -12.00
CA ILE A 28 -1.54 13.47 -11.49
C ILE A 28 -1.45 13.56 -9.98
N VAL A 29 -1.20 12.43 -9.33
CA VAL A 29 -1.00 12.31 -7.88
C VAL A 29 0.10 11.31 -7.58
N ASN A 30 0.98 11.59 -6.63
CA ASN A 30 1.99 10.65 -6.16
C ASN A 30 1.49 9.96 -4.89
N VAL A 31 0.79 8.84 -5.06
CA VAL A 31 0.21 8.07 -3.93
C VAL A 31 1.31 7.55 -3.01
N ALA A 32 2.44 7.10 -3.55
CA ALA A 32 3.57 6.60 -2.76
C ALA A 32 4.16 7.69 -1.85
N ASN A 33 4.30 8.92 -2.36
CA ASN A 33 4.79 10.05 -1.57
C ASN A 33 3.82 10.42 -0.43
N ILE A 34 2.52 10.48 -0.72
CA ILE A 34 1.49 10.74 0.31
C ILE A 34 1.54 9.66 1.39
N PHE A 35 1.61 8.39 1.00
CA PHE A 35 1.72 7.27 1.93
C PHE A 35 2.95 7.38 2.84
N GLN A 36 4.12 7.74 2.28
CA GLN A 36 5.36 7.90 3.07
C GLN A 36 5.30 9.07 4.07
N GLN A 37 4.54 10.12 3.75
CA GLN A 37 4.39 11.31 4.60
C GLN A 37 3.21 11.22 5.56
N SER A 38 2.40 10.16 5.51
CA SER A 38 1.24 9.99 6.37
C SER A 38 1.65 9.78 7.84
N SER A 39 1.10 10.58 8.73
CA SER A 39 1.25 10.42 10.19
C SER A 39 0.70 9.09 10.68
N GLN A 40 -0.34 8.58 10.03
CA GLN A 40 -0.95 7.29 10.34
C GLN A 40 0.02 6.12 10.16
N ARG A 41 0.96 6.24 9.20
CA ARG A 41 1.99 5.23 8.99
C ARG A 41 2.88 5.02 10.22
N GLU A 42 3.28 6.11 10.89
CA GLU A 42 4.10 6.03 12.11
C GLU A 42 3.33 5.39 13.27
N GLU A 43 2.05 5.73 13.42
CA GLU A 43 1.19 5.13 14.44
C GLU A 43 1.02 3.63 14.23
N ILE A 44 0.78 3.21 12.98
CA ILE A 44 0.63 1.80 12.62
C ILE A 44 1.92 1.01 12.88
N ILE A 45 3.09 1.56 12.56
CA ILE A 45 4.37 0.91 12.86
C ILE A 45 4.48 0.64 14.35
N LYS A 46 4.24 1.64 15.20
CA LYS A 46 4.28 1.49 16.67
C LYS A 46 3.26 0.47 17.18
N GLN A 47 2.07 0.48 16.61
CA GLN A 47 1.02 -0.47 16.98
C GLN A 47 1.40 -1.90 16.63
N LEU A 48 1.94 -2.13 15.43
CA LEU A 48 2.39 -3.46 15.01
C LEU A 48 3.61 -3.93 15.80
N GLU A 49 4.57 -3.05 16.11
CA GLU A 49 5.70 -3.36 16.99
C GLU A 49 5.19 -3.82 18.36
N TYR A 50 4.22 -3.12 18.93
CA TYR A 50 3.63 -3.51 20.23
C TYR A 50 2.86 -4.83 20.13
N GLU A 51 2.04 -5.03 19.09
CA GLU A 51 1.24 -6.25 18.87
C GLU A 51 2.12 -7.51 18.76
N PHE A 52 3.27 -7.38 18.09
CA PHE A 52 4.14 -8.52 17.81
C PHE A 52 5.32 -8.69 18.77
N LYS A 53 5.55 -7.73 19.69
CA LYS A 53 6.69 -7.69 20.61
C LYS A 53 6.90 -8.96 21.40
N ASP A 54 5.86 -9.44 22.09
CA ASP A 54 5.98 -10.59 22.99
C ASP A 54 6.26 -11.88 22.22
N ARG A 55 5.67 -12.02 21.05
CA ARG A 55 5.89 -13.17 20.16
C ARG A 55 7.27 -13.16 19.52
N ALA A 56 7.78 -11.98 19.19
CA ALA A 56 9.14 -11.82 18.71
C ALA A 56 10.15 -12.21 19.80
N ALA A 57 9.93 -11.74 21.04
CA ALA A 57 10.77 -12.12 22.20
C ALA A 57 10.71 -13.62 22.52
N GLU A 58 9.53 -14.26 22.39
CA GLU A 58 9.40 -15.72 22.55
C GLU A 58 10.24 -16.46 21.49
N LEU A 59 10.18 -16.04 20.22
CA LEU A 59 10.96 -16.67 19.16
C LEU A 59 12.47 -16.49 19.38
N GLU A 60 12.91 -15.32 19.82
CA GLU A 60 14.32 -15.05 20.15
C GLU A 60 14.81 -15.96 21.29
N MET A 61 14.02 -16.14 22.35
CA MET A 61 14.35 -17.07 23.43
C MET A 61 14.44 -18.52 22.94
N MET A 62 13.50 -18.96 22.09
CA MET A 62 13.51 -20.30 21.52
C MET A 62 14.74 -20.55 20.65
N GLU A 63 15.13 -19.57 19.84
CA GLU A 63 16.33 -19.63 19.00
C GLU A 63 17.59 -19.75 19.86
N HIS A 64 17.68 -18.94 20.90
CA HIS A 64 18.80 -18.99 21.87
C HIS A 64 18.92 -20.35 22.56
N ASP A 65 17.79 -20.90 23.04
CA ASP A 65 17.75 -22.22 23.69
C ASP A 65 18.18 -23.34 22.72
N LEU A 66 17.71 -23.28 21.47
CA LEU A 66 18.15 -24.22 20.43
C LEU A 66 19.65 -24.13 20.19
N GLN A 67 20.21 -22.92 20.12
CA GLN A 67 21.64 -22.70 19.93
C GLN A 67 22.46 -23.29 21.10
N ILE A 68 22.03 -23.07 22.34
CA ILE A 68 22.70 -23.63 23.53
C ILE A 68 22.67 -25.15 23.47
N LYS A 69 21.54 -25.76 23.18
CA LYS A 69 21.42 -27.23 23.11
C LYS A 69 22.28 -27.82 21.99
N MET A 70 22.32 -27.16 20.82
CA MET A 70 23.20 -27.57 19.72
C MET A 70 24.67 -27.52 20.11
N GLN A 71 25.12 -26.44 20.76
CA GLN A 71 26.49 -26.27 21.25
C GLN A 71 26.83 -27.34 22.30
N THR A 72 25.91 -27.62 23.22
CA THR A 72 26.07 -28.65 24.24
C THR A 72 26.23 -30.03 23.61
N LEU A 73 25.39 -30.37 22.66
CA LEU A 73 25.51 -31.66 21.95
C LEU A 73 26.81 -31.77 21.14
N GLN A 74 27.24 -30.67 20.53
CA GLN A 74 28.50 -30.64 19.78
C GLN A 74 29.72 -30.76 20.66
N ARG A 75 29.73 -30.09 21.82
CA ARG A 75 30.89 -30.07 22.75
C ARG A 75 30.99 -31.35 23.59
N ASP A 76 29.86 -31.80 24.17
CA ASP A 76 29.82 -32.80 25.21
C ASP A 76 29.25 -34.15 24.72
N GLY A 77 28.64 -34.20 23.52
CA GLY A 77 27.90 -35.36 22.99
C GLY A 77 28.75 -36.65 22.91
N ALA A 78 30.04 -36.55 22.69
CA ALA A 78 30.94 -37.71 22.68
C ALA A 78 31.23 -38.31 24.04
N THR A 79 31.04 -37.53 25.11
CA THR A 79 31.33 -37.93 26.52
C THR A 79 30.04 -38.14 27.34
N MET A 80 28.89 -37.77 26.79
CA MET A 80 27.60 -38.01 27.42
C MET A 80 27.22 -39.50 27.52
N GLN A 81 26.42 -39.84 28.52
CA GLN A 81 25.76 -41.13 28.54
C GLN A 81 24.83 -41.24 27.30
N GLU A 82 24.72 -42.44 26.75
CA GLU A 82 23.94 -42.67 25.52
C GLU A 82 22.47 -42.29 25.72
N SER A 83 21.87 -42.53 26.91
CA SER A 83 20.52 -42.10 27.25
C SER A 83 20.34 -40.61 27.18
N ASP A 84 21.25 -39.85 27.80
CA ASP A 84 21.20 -38.40 27.90
C ASP A 84 21.39 -37.73 26.54
N ARG A 85 22.32 -38.25 25.76
CA ARG A 85 22.52 -37.80 24.38
C ARG A 85 21.28 -38.00 23.53
N LYS A 86 20.66 -39.21 23.58
CA LYS A 86 19.44 -39.50 22.84
C LYS A 86 18.27 -38.60 23.25
N GLU A 87 18.15 -38.32 24.54
CA GLU A 87 17.11 -37.41 25.07
C GLU A 87 17.34 -35.97 24.59
N LEU A 88 18.58 -35.48 24.63
CA LEU A 88 18.96 -34.16 24.12
C LEU A 88 18.69 -34.03 22.61
N GLU A 89 19.09 -35.03 21.81
CA GLU A 89 18.83 -35.08 20.36
C GLU A 89 17.33 -35.05 20.07
N LYS A 90 16.51 -35.84 20.76
CA LYS A 90 15.05 -35.86 20.64
C LYS A 90 14.43 -34.53 21.01
N SER A 91 14.88 -33.93 22.13
CA SER A 91 14.43 -32.60 22.57
C SER A 91 14.77 -31.51 21.54
N LEU A 92 15.97 -31.57 20.96
CA LEU A 92 16.41 -30.63 19.96
C LEU A 92 15.55 -30.70 18.69
N ILE A 93 15.24 -31.91 18.21
CA ILE A 93 14.38 -32.10 17.04
C ILE A 93 12.99 -31.54 17.29
N ALA A 94 12.39 -31.88 18.43
CA ALA A 94 11.03 -31.40 18.81
C ALA A 94 10.98 -29.86 18.94
N GLN A 95 11.98 -29.29 19.61
CA GLN A 95 12.02 -27.81 19.75
C GLN A 95 12.26 -27.10 18.41
N ARG A 96 13.11 -27.66 17.52
CA ARG A 96 13.35 -27.08 16.20
C ARG A 96 12.07 -27.09 15.36
N GLU A 97 11.30 -28.16 15.44
CA GLU A 97 10.02 -28.25 14.74
C GLU A 97 9.01 -27.22 15.30
N LEU A 98 8.91 -27.11 16.63
CA LEU A 98 8.04 -26.12 17.28
C LEU A 98 8.44 -24.69 16.91
N PHE A 99 9.74 -24.36 16.98
CA PHE A 99 10.27 -23.05 16.56
C PHE A 99 9.94 -22.74 15.11
N SER A 100 10.20 -23.68 14.18
CA SER A 100 9.94 -23.51 12.76
C SER A 100 8.45 -23.22 12.51
N ASN A 101 7.54 -23.95 13.16
CA ASN A 101 6.11 -23.74 13.03
C ASN A 101 5.68 -22.37 13.59
N LYS A 102 6.16 -22.00 14.79
CA LYS A 102 5.85 -20.68 15.38
C LYS A 102 6.41 -19.52 14.55
N ALA A 103 7.64 -19.63 14.07
CA ALA A 103 8.27 -18.62 13.23
C ALA A 103 7.50 -18.42 11.91
N LYS A 104 7.06 -19.51 11.30
CA LYS A 104 6.24 -19.46 10.07
C LYS A 104 4.91 -18.74 10.31
N ILE A 105 4.19 -19.09 11.39
CA ILE A 105 2.91 -18.45 11.75
C ILE A 105 3.12 -16.97 12.04
N PHE A 106 4.14 -16.62 12.84
CA PHE A 106 4.50 -15.24 13.15
C PHE A 106 4.76 -14.43 11.88
N GLN A 107 5.56 -14.96 10.95
CA GLN A 107 5.89 -14.27 9.69
C GLN A 107 4.63 -14.06 8.82
N GLN A 108 3.76 -15.06 8.72
CA GLN A 108 2.52 -14.95 7.95
C GLN A 108 1.56 -13.91 8.54
N GLU A 109 1.33 -13.95 9.85
CA GLU A 109 0.44 -13.01 10.51
C GLU A 109 0.99 -11.58 10.49
N ASN A 110 2.29 -11.40 10.76
CA ASN A 110 2.93 -10.09 10.69
C ASN A 110 2.79 -9.49 9.28
N HIS A 111 3.06 -10.27 8.23
CA HIS A 111 2.88 -9.83 6.85
C HIS A 111 1.42 -9.48 6.52
N SER A 112 0.48 -10.32 6.97
CA SER A 112 -0.96 -10.08 6.78
C SER A 112 -1.40 -8.77 7.45
N ARG A 113 -0.98 -8.55 8.70
CA ARG A 113 -1.30 -7.34 9.46
C ARG A 113 -0.69 -6.09 8.83
N GLN A 114 0.58 -6.15 8.39
CA GLN A 114 1.21 -5.05 7.67
C GLN A 114 0.47 -4.69 6.38
N THR A 115 0.03 -5.70 5.63
CA THR A 115 -0.73 -5.49 4.39
C THR A 115 -2.09 -4.86 4.68
N GLU A 116 -2.82 -5.38 5.65
CA GLU A 116 -4.13 -4.84 6.07
C GLU A 116 -4.04 -3.36 6.47
N GLU A 117 -3.07 -3.02 7.30
CA GLU A 117 -2.90 -1.64 7.75
C GLU A 117 -2.44 -0.71 6.63
N ARG A 118 -1.56 -1.18 5.76
CA ARG A 118 -1.18 -0.43 4.56
C ARG A 118 -2.39 -0.13 3.68
N ASP A 119 -3.25 -1.12 3.45
CA ASP A 119 -4.40 -0.98 2.58
C ASP A 119 -5.42 0.01 3.18
N LYS A 120 -5.58 0.07 4.51
CA LYS A 120 -6.39 1.11 5.19
C LYS A 120 -5.90 2.53 4.89
N ILE A 121 -4.58 2.76 4.93
CA ILE A 121 -4.02 4.07 4.56
C ILE A 121 -4.28 4.40 3.09
N LEU A 122 -4.08 3.42 2.20
CA LEU A 122 -4.35 3.60 0.77
C LEU A 122 -5.81 3.94 0.50
N ASP A 123 -6.76 3.31 1.19
CA ASP A 123 -8.18 3.61 1.06
C ASP A 123 -8.51 5.05 1.47
N ILE A 124 -7.88 5.55 2.54
CA ILE A 124 -8.00 6.95 2.96
C ILE A 124 -7.47 7.90 1.88
N ILE A 125 -6.29 7.59 1.32
CA ILE A 125 -5.69 8.39 0.24
C ILE A 125 -6.59 8.40 -1.00
N TYR A 126 -7.07 7.24 -1.44
CA TYR A 126 -7.97 7.12 -2.60
C TYR A 126 -9.30 7.85 -2.36
N GLY A 127 -9.84 7.78 -1.15
CA GLY A 127 -11.00 8.56 -0.74
C GLY A 127 -10.76 10.06 -0.89
N ALA A 128 -9.63 10.56 -0.40
CA ALA A 128 -9.24 11.96 -0.49
C ALA A 128 -9.02 12.42 -1.95
N VAL A 129 -8.40 11.58 -2.79
CA VAL A 129 -8.24 11.83 -4.24
C VAL A 129 -9.61 11.91 -4.91
N LYS A 130 -10.50 10.96 -4.65
CA LYS A 130 -11.86 10.93 -5.23
C LYS A 130 -12.68 12.18 -4.87
N ASP A 131 -12.62 12.60 -3.61
CA ASP A 131 -13.35 13.79 -3.15
C ASP A 131 -12.80 15.06 -3.76
N LEU A 132 -11.46 15.19 -3.83
CA LEU A 132 -10.81 16.34 -4.47
C LEU A 132 -11.14 16.39 -5.96
N SER A 133 -11.11 15.22 -6.62
CA SER A 133 -11.44 15.10 -8.04
C SER A 133 -12.85 15.57 -8.35
N LYS A 134 -13.82 15.18 -7.54
CA LYS A 134 -15.21 15.64 -7.67
C LYS A 134 -15.33 17.14 -7.45
N LYS A 135 -14.69 17.67 -6.41
CA LYS A 135 -14.72 19.09 -6.06
C LYS A 135 -14.13 19.96 -7.17
N GLU A 136 -13.03 19.53 -7.74
CA GLU A 136 -12.28 20.28 -8.75
C GLU A 136 -12.69 19.94 -10.19
N ASN A 137 -13.67 19.04 -10.38
CA ASN A 137 -14.17 18.56 -11.68
C ASN A 137 -13.03 17.99 -12.57
N TYR A 138 -12.20 17.11 -12.02
CA TYR A 138 -11.26 16.30 -12.80
C TYR A 138 -12.00 15.14 -13.44
N ASP A 139 -11.77 14.92 -14.75
CA ASP A 139 -12.30 13.78 -15.49
C ASP A 139 -11.47 12.51 -15.19
N MET A 140 -10.17 12.69 -14.89
CA MET A 140 -9.25 11.60 -14.60
C MET A 140 -8.13 12.07 -13.67
N VAL A 141 -7.74 11.18 -12.74
CA VAL A 141 -6.52 11.33 -11.94
C VAL A 141 -5.67 10.07 -12.12
N ILE A 142 -4.40 10.24 -12.43
CA ILE A 142 -3.46 9.15 -12.73
C ILE A 142 -2.33 9.18 -11.68
N ASP A 143 -1.92 8.00 -11.19
CA ASP A 143 -0.74 7.92 -10.34
C ASP A 143 0.51 8.34 -11.12
N SER A 144 1.33 9.18 -10.51
CA SER A 144 2.54 9.73 -11.16
C SER A 144 3.53 8.63 -11.56
N SER A 145 3.52 7.47 -10.90
CA SER A 145 4.37 6.32 -11.24
C SER A 145 4.05 5.71 -12.61
N ALA A 146 2.82 5.93 -13.11
CA ALA A 146 2.37 5.46 -14.42
C ALA A 146 2.58 6.52 -15.52
N VAL A 147 3.08 7.71 -15.18
CA VAL A 147 3.23 8.83 -16.11
C VAL A 147 4.69 9.00 -16.52
N ILE A 148 4.99 8.76 -17.81
CA ILE A 148 6.33 8.97 -18.36
C ILE A 148 6.57 10.46 -18.67
N TYR A 149 5.53 11.17 -19.13
CA TYR A 149 5.59 12.59 -19.47
C TYR A 149 4.25 13.29 -19.22
N SER A 150 4.31 14.49 -18.71
CA SER A 150 3.17 15.41 -18.63
C SER A 150 3.63 16.83 -18.95
N ASN A 151 2.75 17.63 -19.55
CA ASN A 151 3.02 19.05 -19.76
C ASN A 151 2.40 19.91 -18.64
N SER A 152 2.66 21.22 -18.67
CA SER A 152 2.20 22.17 -17.65
C SER A 152 0.67 22.31 -17.49
N ARG A 153 -0.12 21.73 -18.40
CA ARG A 153 -1.59 21.72 -18.31
C ARG A 153 -2.12 20.62 -17.37
N VAL A 154 -1.32 19.58 -17.15
CA VAL A 154 -1.66 18.51 -16.21
C VAL A 154 -1.24 18.95 -14.82
N LYS A 155 -2.21 19.09 -13.91
CA LYS A 155 -1.97 19.56 -12.55
C LYS A 155 -1.53 18.39 -11.65
N ASP A 156 -0.45 18.59 -10.90
CA ASP A 156 -0.10 17.71 -9.79
C ASP A 156 -0.92 18.13 -8.56
N ILE A 157 -1.69 17.18 -8.01
CA ILE A 157 -2.55 17.40 -6.85
C ILE A 157 -2.02 16.73 -5.58
N THR A 158 -0.79 16.21 -5.60
CA THR A 158 -0.17 15.48 -4.48
C THR A 158 -0.24 16.28 -3.18
N ASP A 159 0.23 17.52 -3.18
CA ASP A 159 0.22 18.38 -1.98
C ASP A 159 -1.19 18.66 -1.45
N SER A 160 -2.15 18.81 -2.37
CA SER A 160 -3.55 19.06 -1.99
C SER A 160 -4.19 17.85 -1.33
N VAL A 161 -3.84 16.64 -1.78
CA VAL A 161 -4.28 15.38 -1.18
C VAL A 161 -3.55 15.15 0.14
N THR A 162 -2.23 15.36 0.21
CA THR A 162 -1.45 15.23 1.46
C THR A 162 -2.04 16.06 2.58
N LYS A 163 -2.36 17.35 2.33
CA LYS A 163 -3.00 18.23 3.31
C LYS A 163 -4.39 17.79 3.77
N LYS A 164 -5.06 16.96 2.99
CA LYS A 164 -6.39 16.43 3.33
C LYS A 164 -6.32 15.13 4.12
N VAL A 165 -5.24 14.36 3.95
CA VAL A 165 -5.02 13.05 4.61
C VAL A 165 -4.27 13.20 5.94
N GLY A 166 -3.34 14.13 6.05
CA GLY A 166 -2.59 14.47 7.28
C GLY A 166 -3.37 15.43 8.11
#